data_e4ff929215ccab822b651c3adb306e6d
#
_entry.id   e4ff929215ccab822b651c3adb306e6d
#
_cell.length_a   1.000
_cell.length_b   1.000
_cell.length_c   1.000
_cell.angle_alpha   90.00
_cell.angle_beta   90.00
_cell.angle_gamma   90.00
#
_symmetry.space_group_name_H-M   'P 1'
#
loop_
_entity.id
_entity.type
_entity.pdbx_description
1 polymer ?
#
loop_
_entity_poly.entity_id
_entity_poly.type
_entity_poly.pdbx_seq_one_letter_code
_entity_poly.pdbx_strand_id
1 'polypeptide(L)'
;MEPEPGNAQETEGVLNPAAVRGPDGELYLFPRLVAKGNYSRIGIARVRFNQAGDPSGVERLGIALEPEADYELRPNGGGGCEDPRVTFAEPLRSYLMAYAAFSAHGPRIALAMSTDLFHWKRLGLASFGPFEGIEFDGVDDKDASLFPIAIPNPSGHPELAIVHRPLFPGTRPEEIAGHPGLRGVDLHRESIWISYCPIATDGHASDCLGRFASHHRLATPVSPWERLKIGGGTPPILTRHGWLIVYHGVSELARTNKSPHPLCYSAGVMVLSKEHPQVIRYRSVEPVLTPSLPQERDGTVANVVFPTGIDRRDDIGMPDRFDIYYGMADNRIGAARLNLPKLLPPGGAADSQEERI
;
A
#
# COMPACT_ATOMS: atom_id res chain seq x y z
N MET A 1 0.16 14.26 -12.12
CA MET A 1 1.49 14.12 -12.77
C MET A 1 1.32 13.19 -13.96
N GLU A 2 1.84 13.53 -15.11
CA GLU A 2 1.78 12.72 -16.33
C GLU A 2 3.20 12.37 -16.80
N PRO A 3 3.37 11.29 -17.60
CA PRO A 3 4.66 10.99 -18.20
C PRO A 3 5.20 12.19 -18.97
N GLU A 4 6.48 12.47 -18.80
CA GLU A 4 7.14 13.60 -19.49
C GLU A 4 7.55 13.19 -20.90
N PRO A 5 7.09 13.91 -21.95
CA PRO A 5 7.44 13.58 -23.32
C PRO A 5 8.97 13.54 -23.53
N GLY A 6 9.46 12.43 -24.08
CA GLY A 6 10.90 12.21 -24.31
C GLY A 6 11.68 11.69 -23.12
N ASN A 7 11.08 11.55 -21.94
CA ASN A 7 11.72 10.92 -20.79
C ASN A 7 11.68 9.39 -20.92
N ALA A 8 12.84 8.79 -21.16
CA ALA A 8 12.94 7.34 -21.34
C ALA A 8 12.57 6.52 -20.09
N GLN A 9 12.59 7.13 -18.92
CA GLN A 9 12.26 6.50 -17.63
C GLN A 9 10.75 6.43 -17.37
N GLU A 10 9.94 7.21 -18.09
CA GLU A 10 8.48 7.34 -17.89
C GLU A 10 7.69 6.92 -19.13
N THR A 11 8.32 6.24 -20.11
CA THR A 11 7.71 5.94 -21.42
C THR A 11 6.40 5.17 -21.35
N GLU A 12 6.23 4.31 -20.37
CA GLU A 12 5.01 3.50 -20.18
C GLU A 12 4.13 4.00 -19.04
N GLY A 13 4.64 4.90 -18.17
CA GLY A 13 3.82 5.49 -17.11
C GLY A 13 4.59 6.13 -15.98
N VAL A 14 3.86 6.94 -15.22
CA VAL A 14 4.25 7.48 -13.93
C VAL A 14 3.06 7.32 -12.99
N LEU A 15 3.15 6.45 -11.97
CA LEU A 15 1.97 5.95 -11.25
C LEU A 15 2.28 5.61 -9.79
N ASN A 16 1.24 5.30 -9.02
CA ASN A 16 1.27 4.71 -7.68
C ASN A 16 2.29 5.35 -6.73
N PRO A 17 2.20 6.66 -6.46
CA PRO A 17 3.21 7.35 -5.68
C PRO A 17 3.04 7.13 -4.19
N ALA A 18 4.11 6.92 -3.43
CA ALA A 18 4.09 7.28 -2.02
C ALA A 18 4.01 8.79 -1.86
N ALA A 19 3.48 9.26 -0.73
CA ALA A 19 3.47 10.67 -0.35
C ALA A 19 3.90 10.81 1.11
N VAL A 20 4.85 11.69 1.39
CA VAL A 20 5.34 11.94 2.74
C VAL A 20 5.91 13.34 2.88
N ARG A 21 5.72 13.96 4.04
CA ARG A 21 6.34 15.24 4.34
C ARG A 21 7.79 15.06 4.79
N GLY A 22 8.67 15.87 4.20
CA GLY A 22 10.08 15.92 4.55
C GLY A 22 10.36 16.69 5.84
N PRO A 23 11.61 16.66 6.32
CA PRO A 23 12.02 17.40 7.52
C PRO A 23 11.94 18.92 7.32
N ASP A 24 11.87 19.40 6.09
CA ASP A 24 11.66 20.78 5.68
C ASP A 24 10.18 21.19 5.64
N GLY A 25 9.25 20.25 5.89
CA GLY A 25 7.81 20.45 5.82
C GLY A 25 7.22 20.36 4.41
N GLU A 26 8.05 20.24 3.38
CA GLU A 26 7.60 20.08 1.99
C GLU A 26 7.03 18.66 1.77
N LEU A 27 6.07 18.56 0.86
CA LEU A 27 5.50 17.25 0.49
C LEU A 27 6.24 16.66 -0.69
N TYR A 28 6.72 15.43 -0.51
CA TYR A 28 7.39 14.66 -1.54
C TYR A 28 6.54 13.48 -2.00
N LEU A 29 6.50 13.27 -3.30
CA LEU A 29 5.98 12.07 -3.93
C LEU A 29 7.13 11.17 -4.36
N PHE A 30 6.93 9.87 -4.20
CA PHE A 30 7.82 8.83 -4.72
C PHE A 30 7.05 8.02 -5.76
N PRO A 31 6.97 8.50 -7.02
CA PRO A 31 6.27 7.79 -8.07
C PRO A 31 7.03 6.55 -8.53
N ARG A 32 6.27 5.50 -8.92
CA ARG A 32 6.79 4.46 -9.78
C ARG A 32 6.92 5.04 -11.20
N LEU A 33 8.12 5.01 -11.75
CA LEU A 33 8.43 5.40 -13.11
C LEU A 33 8.60 4.14 -13.94
N VAL A 34 7.84 4.01 -15.03
CA VAL A 34 7.83 2.79 -15.87
C VAL A 34 8.43 3.09 -17.22
N ALA A 35 9.60 2.54 -17.44
CA ALA A 35 10.30 2.58 -18.73
C ALA A 35 9.83 1.44 -19.65
N LYS A 36 10.28 1.49 -20.90
CA LYS A 36 9.98 0.50 -21.92
C LYS A 36 10.22 -0.94 -21.43
N GLY A 37 9.23 -1.80 -21.65
CA GLY A 37 9.26 -3.21 -21.25
C GLY A 37 8.86 -3.42 -19.79
N ASN A 38 8.07 -2.50 -19.21
CA ASN A 38 7.62 -2.54 -17.82
C ASN A 38 8.78 -2.59 -16.80
N TYR A 39 9.86 -1.87 -17.09
CA TYR A 39 10.98 -1.73 -16.17
C TYR A 39 10.74 -0.57 -15.22
N SER A 40 10.65 -0.86 -13.93
CA SER A 40 10.18 0.06 -12.90
C SER A 40 11.30 0.54 -11.98
N ARG A 41 11.28 1.82 -11.65
CA ARG A 41 12.13 2.48 -10.67
C ARG A 41 11.31 3.44 -9.83
N ILE A 42 11.84 3.91 -8.72
CA ILE A 42 11.17 4.88 -7.87
C ILE A 42 11.82 6.24 -8.06
N GLY A 43 11.03 7.21 -8.52
CA GLY A 43 11.43 8.60 -8.61
C GLY A 43 11.22 9.37 -7.31
N ILE A 44 11.63 10.65 -7.30
CA ILE A 44 11.27 11.62 -6.27
C ILE A 44 10.82 12.92 -6.93
N ALA A 45 9.72 13.49 -6.43
CA ALA A 45 9.18 14.75 -6.87
C ALA A 45 8.62 15.57 -5.70
N ARG A 46 8.75 16.89 -5.73
CA ARG A 46 8.16 17.78 -4.74
C ARG A 46 6.82 18.29 -5.24
N VAL A 47 5.79 18.29 -4.38
CA VAL A 47 4.47 18.82 -4.69
C VAL A 47 4.48 20.34 -4.56
N ARG A 48 3.90 21.01 -5.53
CA ARG A 48 3.63 22.45 -5.48
C ARG A 48 2.16 22.67 -5.17
N PHE A 49 1.88 23.60 -4.27
CA PHE A 49 0.53 23.97 -3.88
C PHE A 49 0.19 25.38 -4.43
N ASN A 50 -1.08 25.56 -4.75
CA ASN A 50 -1.62 26.88 -5.08
C ASN A 50 -1.93 27.69 -3.81
N GLN A 51 -2.39 28.94 -3.98
CA GLN A 51 -2.74 29.82 -2.85
C GLN A 51 -3.88 29.28 -1.96
N ALA A 52 -4.73 28.41 -2.51
CA ALA A 52 -5.80 27.74 -1.75
C ALA A 52 -5.32 26.50 -1.00
N GLY A 53 -4.02 26.17 -1.10
CA GLY A 53 -3.43 24.96 -0.51
C GLY A 53 -3.79 23.69 -1.24
N ASP A 54 -4.20 23.74 -2.51
CA ASP A 54 -4.46 22.56 -3.31
C ASP A 54 -3.22 22.16 -4.12
N PRO A 55 -2.96 20.83 -4.29
CA PRO A 55 -1.90 20.38 -5.19
C PRO A 55 -2.12 20.93 -6.60
N SER A 56 -1.13 21.63 -7.15
CA SER A 56 -1.25 22.31 -8.45
C SER A 56 -0.19 21.87 -9.46
N GLY A 57 0.81 21.13 -9.01
CA GLY A 57 1.89 20.64 -9.86
C GLY A 57 2.94 19.92 -9.07
N VAL A 58 3.96 19.43 -9.77
CA VAL A 58 5.11 18.74 -9.19
C VAL A 58 6.40 19.23 -9.82
N GLU A 59 7.47 19.16 -9.06
CA GLU A 59 8.84 19.36 -9.52
C GLU A 59 9.57 18.01 -9.41
N ARG A 60 10.02 17.46 -10.54
CA ARG A 60 10.82 16.23 -10.57
C ARG A 60 12.21 16.50 -10.01
N LEU A 61 12.67 15.67 -9.09
CA LEU A 61 13.96 15.84 -8.41
C LEU A 61 14.95 14.70 -8.75
N GLY A 62 14.51 13.70 -9.53
CA GLY A 62 15.37 12.61 -9.99
C GLY A 62 14.87 11.23 -9.53
N ILE A 63 15.81 10.32 -9.29
CA ILE A 63 15.58 8.93 -8.92
C ILE A 63 15.91 8.74 -7.45
N ALA A 64 15.00 8.11 -6.70
CA ALA A 64 15.21 7.71 -5.31
C ALA A 64 15.78 6.28 -5.22
N LEU A 65 15.24 5.35 -6.01
CA LEU A 65 15.74 3.97 -6.10
C LEU A 65 15.76 3.49 -7.55
N GLU A 66 16.95 3.19 -8.05
CA GLU A 66 17.17 2.45 -9.30
C GLU A 66 17.30 0.95 -8.94
N PRO A 67 16.70 -0.01 -9.69
CA PRO A 67 16.90 -1.44 -9.42
C PRO A 67 18.38 -1.84 -9.51
N GLU A 68 18.92 -2.41 -8.43
CA GLU A 68 20.33 -2.80 -8.32
C GLU A 68 20.50 -4.18 -7.67
N ALA A 69 19.64 -4.53 -6.71
CA ALA A 69 19.74 -5.78 -5.99
C ALA A 69 19.15 -6.94 -6.80
N ASP A 70 19.70 -8.15 -6.65
CA ASP A 70 19.25 -9.34 -7.38
C ASP A 70 17.74 -9.59 -7.26
N TYR A 71 17.17 -9.28 -6.11
CA TYR A 71 15.73 -9.41 -5.88
C TYR A 71 14.87 -8.31 -6.56
N GLU A 72 15.48 -7.33 -7.21
CA GLU A 72 14.84 -6.27 -8.00
C GLU A 72 15.04 -6.51 -9.53
N LEU A 73 15.89 -7.43 -9.91
CA LEU A 73 16.31 -7.60 -11.30
C LEU A 73 15.62 -8.81 -11.96
N ARG A 74 15.27 -8.64 -13.24
CA ARG A 74 14.77 -9.72 -14.10
C ARG A 74 15.64 -9.86 -15.33
N PRO A 75 16.20 -11.04 -15.61
CA PRO A 75 17.09 -11.27 -16.75
C PRO A 75 16.50 -10.90 -18.12
N ASN A 76 15.17 -11.02 -18.25
CA ASN A 76 14.45 -10.77 -19.51
C ASN A 76 13.78 -9.38 -19.57
N GLY A 77 14.16 -8.48 -18.67
CA GLY A 77 13.54 -7.17 -18.53
C GLY A 77 12.18 -7.18 -17.77
N GLY A 78 11.64 -6.01 -17.55
CA GLY A 78 10.47 -5.79 -16.69
C GLY A 78 10.79 -5.90 -15.20
N GLY A 79 9.81 -5.70 -14.34
CA GLY A 79 10.00 -5.72 -12.89
C GLY A 79 10.75 -4.50 -12.37
N GLY A 80 11.50 -4.65 -11.32
CA GLY A 80 12.25 -3.56 -10.67
C GLY A 80 11.69 -3.17 -9.32
N CYS A 81 11.76 -1.89 -8.98
CA CYS A 81 11.21 -1.31 -7.76
C CYS A 81 9.82 -0.73 -8.06
N GLU A 82 8.77 -1.30 -7.47
CA GLU A 82 7.38 -0.97 -7.78
C GLU A 82 6.61 -0.47 -6.54
N ASP A 83 5.66 0.43 -6.78
CA ASP A 83 4.57 0.80 -5.88
C ASP A 83 5.03 1.10 -4.43
N PRO A 84 5.87 2.11 -4.20
CA PRO A 84 6.38 2.43 -2.87
C PRO A 84 5.30 2.97 -1.94
N ARG A 85 5.47 2.74 -0.63
CA ARG A 85 4.81 3.45 0.47
C ARG A 85 5.89 3.94 1.42
N VAL A 86 5.83 5.20 1.78
CA VAL A 86 6.82 5.81 2.67
C VAL A 86 6.15 6.29 3.94
N THR A 87 6.74 5.95 5.07
CA THR A 87 6.27 6.33 6.40
C THR A 87 7.44 6.83 7.23
N PHE A 88 7.28 7.96 7.93
CA PHE A 88 8.22 8.33 8.98
C PHE A 88 7.96 7.46 10.22
N ALA A 89 8.89 6.56 10.51
CA ALA A 89 8.81 5.65 11.66
C ALA A 89 9.40 6.35 12.90
N GLU A 90 8.53 6.84 13.78
CA GLU A 90 8.93 7.58 14.98
C GLU A 90 9.93 6.81 15.89
N PRO A 91 9.75 5.49 16.13
CA PRO A 91 10.67 4.74 16.96
C PRO A 91 12.10 4.67 16.39
N LEU A 92 12.25 4.78 15.08
CA LEU A 92 13.53 4.73 14.37
C LEU A 92 14.04 6.13 13.99
N ARG A 93 13.22 7.16 14.16
CA ARG A 93 13.48 8.54 13.70
C ARG A 93 13.97 8.61 12.24
N SER A 94 13.39 7.77 11.40
CA SER A 94 13.77 7.59 10.00
C SER A 94 12.55 7.32 9.13
N TYR A 95 12.67 7.65 7.86
CA TYR A 95 11.71 7.26 6.85
C TYR A 95 11.95 5.81 6.46
N LEU A 96 10.88 5.02 6.44
CA LEU A 96 10.89 3.67 5.91
C LEU A 96 10.07 3.64 4.62
N MET A 97 10.64 3.08 3.58
CA MET A 97 9.98 2.77 2.33
C MET A 97 9.75 1.26 2.25
N ALA A 98 8.50 0.85 2.10
CA ALA A 98 8.15 -0.49 1.66
C ALA A 98 7.81 -0.43 0.17
N TYR A 99 8.34 -1.36 -0.62
CA TYR A 99 8.08 -1.42 -2.06
C TYR A 99 8.03 -2.87 -2.54
N ALA A 100 7.38 -3.12 -3.66
CA ALA A 100 7.41 -4.42 -4.29
C ALA A 100 8.69 -4.52 -5.15
N ALA A 101 9.62 -5.34 -4.71
CA ALA A 101 10.79 -5.74 -5.49
C ALA A 101 10.38 -6.89 -6.41
N PHE A 102 10.33 -6.62 -7.72
CA PHE A 102 9.82 -7.58 -8.69
C PHE A 102 10.95 -8.20 -9.52
N SER A 103 11.36 -9.39 -9.14
CA SER A 103 12.40 -10.17 -9.80
C SER A 103 11.82 -11.36 -10.59
N ALA A 104 12.71 -12.25 -11.06
CA ALA A 104 12.34 -13.52 -11.69
C ALA A 104 11.54 -14.45 -10.74
N HIS A 105 11.65 -14.25 -9.43
CA HIS A 105 10.96 -15.03 -8.41
C HIS A 105 9.60 -14.45 -8.00
N GLY A 106 9.05 -13.50 -8.78
CA GLY A 106 7.82 -12.80 -8.47
C GLY A 106 8.05 -11.55 -7.59
N PRO A 107 6.96 -10.86 -7.21
CA PRO A 107 7.03 -9.69 -6.33
C PRO A 107 7.24 -10.10 -4.87
N ARG A 108 8.15 -9.42 -4.19
CA ARG A 108 8.41 -9.55 -2.75
C ARG A 108 8.45 -8.15 -2.13
N ILE A 109 8.09 -8.05 -0.87
CA ILE A 109 8.25 -6.79 -0.15
C ILE A 109 9.72 -6.59 0.18
N ALA A 110 10.25 -5.44 -0.22
CA ALA A 110 11.56 -4.97 0.19
C ALA A 110 11.43 -3.67 0.99
N LEU A 111 12.41 -3.44 1.86
CA LEU A 111 12.48 -2.26 2.70
C LEU A 111 13.72 -1.44 2.40
N ALA A 112 13.55 -0.11 2.47
CA ALA A 112 14.66 0.84 2.45
C ALA A 112 14.44 1.91 3.53
N MET A 113 15.52 2.51 4.01
CA MET A 113 15.52 3.51 5.07
C MET A 113 16.27 4.76 4.64
N SER A 114 15.75 5.93 5.04
CA SER A 114 16.38 7.24 4.80
C SER A 114 16.17 8.16 6.00
N THR A 115 17.07 9.09 6.22
CA THR A 115 16.92 10.18 7.21
C THR A 115 16.53 11.51 6.56
N ASP A 116 16.65 11.62 5.23
CA ASP A 116 16.50 12.88 4.49
C ASP A 116 15.58 12.79 3.25
N LEU A 117 15.06 11.59 2.92
CA LEU A 117 14.25 11.26 1.74
C LEU A 117 15.04 11.18 0.41
N PHE A 118 16.29 11.63 0.38
CA PHE A 118 17.10 11.68 -0.85
C PHE A 118 18.11 10.54 -0.93
N HIS A 119 18.61 10.06 0.22
CA HIS A 119 19.58 8.98 0.30
C HIS A 119 18.93 7.76 0.97
N TRP A 120 18.75 6.70 0.19
CA TRP A 120 18.08 5.49 0.64
C TRP A 120 19.06 4.34 0.82
N LYS A 121 19.06 3.73 2.00
CA LYS A 121 19.78 2.48 2.29
C LYS A 121 18.80 1.32 2.21
N ARG A 122 19.04 0.37 1.29
CA ARG A 122 18.29 -0.88 1.24
C ARG A 122 18.50 -1.69 2.51
N LEU A 123 17.43 -2.23 3.06
CA LEU A 123 17.44 -3.14 4.19
C LEU A 123 17.28 -4.61 3.74
N GLY A 124 16.93 -4.83 2.48
CA GLY A 124 16.69 -6.15 1.90
C GLY A 124 15.22 -6.51 1.84
N LEU A 125 14.96 -7.79 1.54
CA LEU A 125 13.60 -8.33 1.55
C LEU A 125 13.07 -8.45 2.98
N ALA A 126 11.81 -8.12 3.17
CA ALA A 126 11.08 -8.45 4.38
C ALA A 126 10.86 -9.97 4.44
N SER A 127 11.06 -10.56 5.61
CA SER A 127 10.77 -11.96 5.88
C SER A 127 9.55 -12.08 6.79
N PHE A 128 8.72 -13.07 6.52
CA PHE A 128 7.50 -13.33 7.27
C PHE A 128 7.57 -14.76 7.78
N GLY A 129 7.61 -14.93 9.11
CA GLY A 129 7.68 -16.24 9.74
C GLY A 129 6.41 -17.06 9.49
N PRO A 130 6.46 -18.39 9.66
CA PRO A 130 5.26 -19.21 9.57
C PRO A 130 4.30 -18.90 10.72
N PHE A 131 3.00 -19.00 10.45
CA PHE A 131 1.96 -18.74 11.43
C PHE A 131 0.78 -19.68 11.26
N GLU A 132 0.45 -20.42 12.31
CA GLU A 132 -0.70 -21.36 12.35
C GLU A 132 -0.75 -22.35 11.19
N GLY A 133 0.41 -22.82 10.74
CA GLY A 133 0.55 -23.75 9.62
C GLY A 133 0.50 -23.11 8.24
N ILE A 134 0.45 -21.78 8.15
CA ILE A 134 0.59 -21.01 6.92
C ILE A 134 2.04 -20.61 6.75
N GLU A 135 2.64 -20.94 5.59
CA GLU A 135 3.96 -20.45 5.20
C GLU A 135 3.81 -19.13 4.46
N PHE A 136 4.48 -18.09 4.96
CA PHE A 136 4.55 -16.78 4.34
C PHE A 136 5.86 -16.57 3.57
N ASP A 137 6.91 -17.34 3.90
CA ASP A 137 8.18 -17.22 3.22
C ASP A 137 8.08 -17.68 1.76
N GLY A 138 8.72 -16.92 0.86
CA GLY A 138 8.68 -17.20 -0.57
C GLY A 138 7.33 -16.97 -1.27
N VAL A 139 6.31 -16.51 -0.55
CA VAL A 139 5.00 -16.14 -1.12
C VAL A 139 5.09 -14.78 -1.82
N ASP A 140 4.45 -14.65 -2.98
CA ASP A 140 4.29 -13.35 -3.65
C ASP A 140 3.56 -12.38 -2.73
N ASP A 141 4.08 -11.15 -2.58
CA ASP A 141 3.54 -10.18 -1.65
C ASP A 141 3.66 -8.75 -2.18
N LYS A 142 2.65 -7.93 -1.94
CA LYS A 142 2.51 -6.55 -2.43
C LYS A 142 1.78 -5.64 -1.44
N ASP A 143 1.64 -4.38 -1.84
CA ASP A 143 0.79 -3.36 -1.19
C ASP A 143 1.18 -3.09 0.27
N ALA A 144 2.47 -3.20 0.57
CA ALA A 144 2.96 -3.06 1.93
C ALA A 144 3.06 -1.60 2.37
N SER A 145 2.63 -1.33 3.61
CA SER A 145 2.80 -0.03 4.26
C SER A 145 2.97 -0.18 5.77
N LEU A 146 3.85 0.62 6.37
CA LEU A 146 4.15 0.55 7.80
C LEU A 146 3.29 1.55 8.59
N PHE A 147 3.01 1.20 9.85
CA PHE A 147 2.50 2.15 10.83
C PHE A 147 3.62 3.11 11.26
N PRO A 148 3.30 4.41 11.51
CA PRO A 148 4.31 5.41 11.89
C PRO A 148 4.83 5.25 13.32
N ILE A 149 4.10 4.56 14.17
CA ILE A 149 4.46 4.28 15.56
C ILE A 149 4.35 2.78 15.85
N ALA A 150 4.97 2.33 16.93
CA ALA A 150 4.72 0.98 17.45
C ALA A 150 3.25 0.87 17.89
N ILE A 151 2.62 -0.23 17.52
CA ILE A 151 1.22 -0.53 17.88
C ILE A 151 1.13 -1.88 18.59
N PRO A 152 0.09 -2.10 19.42
CA PRO A 152 -0.08 -3.38 20.11
C PRO A 152 -0.24 -4.53 19.11
N ASN A 153 0.59 -5.57 19.25
CA ASN A 153 0.39 -6.85 18.58
C ASN A 153 -0.78 -7.61 19.24
N PRO A 154 -1.20 -8.78 18.74
CA PRO A 154 -2.28 -9.56 19.34
C PRO A 154 -2.09 -9.94 20.81
N SER A 155 -0.83 -9.96 21.31
CA SER A 155 -0.49 -10.20 22.72
C SER A 155 -0.40 -8.91 23.56
N GLY A 156 -0.67 -7.75 22.96
CA GLY A 156 -0.64 -6.45 23.61
C GLY A 156 0.74 -5.78 23.71
N HIS A 157 1.78 -6.36 23.12
CA HIS A 157 3.11 -5.76 23.09
C HIS A 157 3.24 -4.75 21.95
N PRO A 158 3.82 -3.54 22.20
CA PRO A 158 4.03 -2.56 21.15
C PRO A 158 5.18 -2.99 20.23
N GLU A 159 4.88 -3.14 18.93
CA GLU A 159 5.80 -3.55 17.88
C GLU A 159 5.61 -2.69 16.63
N LEU A 160 6.64 -2.64 15.76
CA LEU A 160 6.43 -2.12 14.42
C LEU A 160 5.48 -3.04 13.66
N ALA A 161 4.59 -2.45 12.88
CA ALA A 161 3.63 -3.23 12.12
C ALA A 161 3.61 -2.81 10.66
N ILE A 162 3.34 -3.79 9.81
CA ILE A 162 3.18 -3.63 8.37
C ILE A 162 1.82 -4.19 7.94
N VAL A 163 1.13 -3.43 7.11
CA VAL A 163 -0.02 -3.93 6.34
C VAL A 163 0.51 -4.45 5.02
N HIS A 164 0.06 -5.62 4.55
CA HIS A 164 0.52 -6.23 3.31
C HIS A 164 -0.54 -7.16 2.70
N ARG A 165 -0.28 -7.68 1.50
CA ARG A 165 -1.19 -8.56 0.77
C ARG A 165 -0.45 -9.74 0.16
N PRO A 166 -0.24 -10.82 0.93
CA PRO A 166 0.32 -12.06 0.42
C PRO A 166 -0.63 -12.74 -0.58
N LEU A 167 -0.08 -13.31 -1.63
CA LEU A 167 -0.76 -14.05 -2.67
C LEU A 167 -0.46 -15.53 -2.51
N PHE A 168 -1.19 -16.20 -1.66
CA PHE A 168 -0.98 -17.63 -1.42
C PHE A 168 -1.27 -18.45 -2.68
N PRO A 169 -0.33 -19.28 -3.15
CA PRO A 169 -0.60 -20.18 -4.27
C PRO A 169 -1.73 -21.13 -3.91
N GLY A 170 -2.49 -21.53 -4.94
CA GLY A 170 -3.68 -22.34 -4.80
C GLY A 170 -3.52 -23.54 -3.86
N THR A 171 -3.81 -23.37 -2.59
CA THR A 171 -3.93 -24.45 -1.63
C THR A 171 -5.14 -25.28 -2.01
N ARG A 172 -4.93 -26.55 -2.33
CA ARG A 172 -6.05 -27.47 -2.57
C ARG A 172 -6.82 -27.62 -1.26
N PRO A 173 -8.17 -27.74 -1.29
CA PRO A 173 -8.96 -27.97 -0.08
C PRO A 173 -8.45 -29.14 0.76
N GLU A 174 -7.81 -30.12 0.14
CA GLU A 174 -7.22 -31.32 0.77
C GLU A 174 -5.96 -30.98 1.60
N GLU A 175 -5.17 -29.97 1.20
CA GLU A 175 -3.98 -29.52 1.93
C GLU A 175 -4.38 -28.74 3.20
N ILE A 176 -5.49 -27.99 3.13
CA ILE A 176 -6.08 -27.28 4.28
C ILE A 176 -6.70 -28.25 5.29
N ALA A 177 -7.20 -29.41 4.83
CA ALA A 177 -7.87 -30.37 5.68
C ALA A 177 -6.97 -31.00 6.77
N GLY A 178 -5.63 -30.92 6.58
CA GLY A 178 -4.65 -31.41 7.57
C GLY A 178 -4.39 -30.43 8.72
N HIS A 179 -4.82 -29.15 8.59
CA HIS A 179 -4.55 -28.09 9.57
C HIS A 179 -5.86 -27.65 10.24
N PRO A 180 -6.15 -28.06 11.50
CA PRO A 180 -7.42 -27.73 12.17
C PRO A 180 -7.73 -26.25 12.27
N GLY A 181 -6.72 -25.39 12.40
CA GLY A 181 -6.87 -23.94 12.48
C GLY A 181 -7.22 -23.26 11.15
N LEU A 182 -7.06 -23.95 10.00
CA LEU A 182 -7.30 -23.40 8.67
C LEU A 182 -8.63 -23.87 8.03
N ARG A 183 -9.42 -24.66 8.74
CA ARG A 183 -10.71 -25.15 8.24
C ARG A 183 -11.65 -23.98 7.97
N GLY A 184 -12.03 -23.78 6.71
CA GLY A 184 -12.92 -22.71 6.28
C GLY A 184 -12.23 -21.41 5.91
N VAL A 185 -10.90 -21.27 6.09
CA VAL A 185 -10.16 -20.06 5.67
C VAL A 185 -9.87 -20.13 4.18
N ASP A 186 -10.48 -19.25 3.40
CA ASP A 186 -10.21 -19.09 1.98
C ASP A 186 -8.95 -18.20 1.79
N LEU A 187 -7.77 -18.82 1.85
CA LEU A 187 -6.48 -18.15 1.65
C LEU A 187 -6.27 -17.66 0.22
N HIS A 188 -7.03 -18.17 -0.77
CA HIS A 188 -6.93 -17.74 -2.16
C HIS A 188 -7.52 -16.34 -2.40
N ARG A 189 -8.40 -15.89 -1.53
CA ARG A 189 -8.93 -14.53 -1.65
C ARG A 189 -7.87 -13.56 -1.18
N GLU A 190 -7.29 -12.83 -2.14
CA GLU A 190 -6.32 -11.79 -1.87
C GLU A 190 -6.89 -10.78 -0.85
N SER A 191 -6.30 -10.77 0.31
CA SER A 191 -6.79 -10.13 1.53
C SER A 191 -5.71 -9.24 2.14
N ILE A 192 -6.11 -8.29 2.98
CA ILE A 192 -5.17 -7.45 3.71
C ILE A 192 -4.79 -8.15 5.02
N TRP A 193 -3.50 -8.27 5.27
CA TRP A 193 -2.90 -8.79 6.48
C TRP A 193 -2.15 -7.70 7.24
N ILE A 194 -2.02 -7.89 8.56
CA ILE A 194 -1.15 -7.08 9.41
C ILE A 194 -0.16 -8.03 10.09
N SER A 195 1.11 -7.65 10.06
CA SER A 195 2.22 -8.43 10.61
C SER A 195 3.12 -7.54 11.46
N TYR A 196 3.75 -8.10 12.47
CA TYR A 196 4.44 -7.37 13.51
C TYR A 196 5.92 -7.73 13.56
N CYS A 197 6.75 -6.73 13.84
CA CYS A 197 8.20 -6.87 13.97
C CYS A 197 8.62 -6.27 15.32
N PRO A 198 9.22 -7.06 16.22
CA PRO A 198 9.74 -6.56 17.49
C PRO A 198 10.74 -5.42 17.29
N ILE A 199 10.65 -4.41 18.14
CA ILE A 199 11.65 -3.33 18.19
C ILE A 199 12.69 -3.73 19.22
N ALA A 200 13.94 -3.90 18.79
CA ALA A 200 15.03 -4.14 19.72
C ALA A 200 15.23 -2.92 20.63
N THR A 201 15.21 -3.15 21.96
CA THR A 201 15.34 -2.09 22.98
C THR A 201 16.80 -1.80 23.34
N ASP A 202 17.73 -2.56 22.80
CA ASP A 202 19.17 -2.56 23.14
C ASP A 202 20.06 -1.71 22.21
N GLY A 203 19.47 -0.81 21.42
CA GLY A 203 20.19 0.08 20.50
C GLY A 203 20.53 -0.53 19.13
N HIS A 204 20.20 -1.80 18.89
CA HIS A 204 20.35 -2.50 17.62
C HIS A 204 19.01 -2.68 16.88
N ALA A 205 18.17 -1.66 16.94
CA ALA A 205 16.82 -1.68 16.36
C ALA A 205 16.79 -2.06 14.85
N SER A 206 17.92 -1.88 14.16
CA SER A 206 18.06 -2.25 12.74
C SER A 206 18.20 -3.74 12.48
N ASP A 207 18.66 -4.54 13.44
CA ASP A 207 19.05 -5.93 13.20
C ASP A 207 17.85 -6.88 13.09
N CYS A 208 16.71 -6.50 13.68
CA CYS A 208 15.45 -7.23 13.58
C CYS A 208 14.48 -6.62 12.57
N LEU A 209 14.79 -5.43 12.06
CA LEU A 209 13.90 -4.71 11.16
C LEU A 209 13.71 -5.51 9.85
N GLY A 210 12.45 -5.74 9.49
CA GLY A 210 12.09 -6.54 8.32
C GLY A 210 11.83 -8.02 8.62
N ARG A 211 11.94 -8.46 9.89
CA ARG A 211 11.56 -9.83 10.30
C ARG A 211 10.19 -9.78 10.98
N PHE A 212 9.15 -10.10 10.24
CA PHE A 212 7.78 -10.04 10.71
C PHE A 212 7.27 -11.40 11.17
N ALA A 213 6.47 -11.38 12.23
CA ALA A 213 5.78 -12.51 12.82
C ALA A 213 4.39 -12.09 13.31
N SER A 214 3.69 -12.91 14.08
CA SER A 214 2.38 -12.57 14.69
C SER A 214 1.40 -12.02 13.67
N HIS A 215 1.16 -12.75 12.59
CA HIS A 215 0.30 -12.34 11.49
C HIS A 215 -1.18 -12.37 11.87
N HIS A 216 -1.93 -11.40 11.36
CA HIS A 216 -3.39 -11.36 11.51
C HIS A 216 -4.02 -10.98 10.17
N ARG A 217 -5.03 -11.74 9.73
CA ARG A 217 -5.80 -11.43 8.54
C ARG A 217 -6.78 -10.30 8.86
N LEU A 218 -6.40 -9.08 8.49
CA LEU A 218 -7.12 -7.87 8.89
C LEU A 218 -8.46 -7.72 8.17
N ALA A 219 -8.49 -7.95 6.86
CA ALA A 219 -9.69 -7.75 6.05
C ALA A 219 -9.73 -8.68 4.85
N THR A 220 -10.94 -9.15 4.51
CA THR A 220 -11.25 -9.91 3.30
C THR A 220 -12.19 -9.11 2.37
N PRO A 221 -12.32 -9.46 1.08
CA PRO A 221 -13.36 -8.87 0.22
C PRO A 221 -14.76 -9.17 0.75
N VAL A 222 -15.59 -8.14 0.96
CA VAL A 222 -16.97 -8.30 1.46
C VAL A 222 -18.03 -7.60 0.60
N SER A 223 -17.66 -6.50 -0.05
CA SER A 223 -18.59 -5.70 -0.86
C SER A 223 -18.53 -6.06 -2.36
N PRO A 224 -19.59 -5.85 -3.14
CA PRO A 224 -19.61 -6.18 -4.57
C PRO A 224 -18.50 -5.52 -5.39
N TRP A 225 -18.10 -4.28 -5.06
CA TRP A 225 -17.08 -3.51 -5.76
C TRP A 225 -15.64 -4.01 -5.53
N GLU A 226 -15.45 -4.88 -4.53
CA GLU A 226 -14.15 -5.46 -4.17
C GLU A 226 -14.16 -7.01 -4.18
N ARG A 227 -15.17 -7.60 -4.80
CA ARG A 227 -15.46 -9.04 -4.70
C ARG A 227 -14.34 -9.98 -5.13
N LEU A 228 -13.43 -9.52 -6.01
CA LEU A 228 -12.32 -10.35 -6.48
C LEU A 228 -11.15 -10.33 -5.51
N LYS A 229 -10.78 -9.14 -5.04
CA LYS A 229 -9.64 -8.94 -4.15
C LYS A 229 -9.65 -7.55 -3.53
N ILE A 230 -8.91 -7.42 -2.43
CA ILE A 230 -8.54 -6.15 -1.81
C ILE A 230 -7.05 -6.11 -1.55
N GLY A 231 -6.50 -4.91 -1.42
CA GLY A 231 -5.10 -4.71 -1.04
C GLY A 231 -4.90 -3.38 -0.32
N GLY A 232 -3.83 -3.28 0.45
CA GLY A 232 -3.45 -2.05 1.11
C GLY A 232 -3.24 -0.92 0.10
N GLY A 233 -3.59 0.28 0.49
CA GLY A 233 -3.39 1.48 -0.32
C GLY A 233 -2.41 2.42 0.35
N THR A 234 -2.93 3.38 1.10
CA THR A 234 -2.09 4.36 1.80
C THR A 234 -1.49 3.81 3.10
N PRO A 235 -0.37 4.36 3.58
CA PRO A 235 0.05 4.13 4.95
C PRO A 235 -1.04 4.49 5.96
N PRO A 236 -1.14 3.77 7.11
CA PRO A 236 -2.09 4.09 8.16
C PRO A 236 -1.78 5.45 8.79
N ILE A 237 -2.81 6.30 8.95
CA ILE A 237 -2.70 7.58 9.64
C ILE A 237 -3.61 7.58 10.88
N LEU A 238 -3.05 7.94 12.03
CA LEU A 238 -3.82 8.07 13.25
C LEU A 238 -4.71 9.30 13.20
N THR A 239 -6.02 9.09 13.36
CA THR A 239 -7.04 10.13 13.41
C THR A 239 -7.79 10.07 14.75
N ARG A 240 -8.73 11.00 14.96
CA ARG A 240 -9.63 10.96 16.13
C ARG A 240 -10.52 9.70 16.18
N HIS A 241 -10.75 9.04 15.04
CA HIS A 241 -11.59 7.84 14.96
C HIS A 241 -10.79 6.53 15.05
N GLY A 242 -9.48 6.59 14.99
CA GLY A 242 -8.56 5.45 14.91
C GLY A 242 -7.66 5.54 13.70
N TRP A 243 -7.09 4.40 13.27
CA TRP A 243 -6.17 4.32 12.15
C TRP A 243 -6.92 4.32 10.82
N LEU A 244 -6.79 5.40 10.06
CA LEU A 244 -7.36 5.55 8.73
C LEU A 244 -6.45 4.90 7.71
N ILE A 245 -7.02 4.05 6.86
CA ILE A 245 -6.39 3.47 5.68
C ILE A 245 -7.32 3.70 4.49
N VAL A 246 -6.81 4.25 3.39
CA VAL A 246 -7.49 4.20 2.10
C VAL A 246 -6.94 3.00 1.36
N TYR A 247 -7.80 2.01 1.08
CA TYR A 247 -7.42 0.74 0.46
C TYR A 247 -8.06 0.60 -0.93
N HIS A 248 -7.62 -0.35 -1.72
CA HIS A 248 -8.25 -0.64 -3.02
C HIS A 248 -8.99 -1.97 -3.01
N GLY A 249 -10.06 -2.01 -3.77
CA GLY A 249 -10.82 -3.22 -4.09
C GLY A 249 -10.97 -3.39 -5.60
N VAL A 250 -11.14 -4.61 -6.03
CA VAL A 250 -11.24 -4.98 -7.45
C VAL A 250 -12.49 -5.80 -7.70
N SER A 251 -13.22 -5.40 -8.74
CA SER A 251 -14.37 -6.14 -9.27
C SER A 251 -14.28 -6.28 -10.77
N GLU A 252 -15.09 -7.18 -11.33
CA GLU A 252 -15.28 -7.29 -12.78
C GLU A 252 -16.41 -6.37 -13.24
N LEU A 253 -16.18 -5.71 -14.35
CA LEU A 253 -17.22 -5.02 -15.10
C LEU A 253 -17.92 -5.97 -16.09
N ALA A 254 -19.03 -5.52 -16.65
CA ALA A 254 -19.69 -6.24 -17.73
C ALA A 254 -18.72 -6.43 -18.92
N ARG A 255 -18.69 -7.66 -19.46
CA ARG A 255 -17.86 -8.00 -20.62
C ARG A 255 -18.24 -7.17 -21.84
N THR A 256 -17.26 -6.76 -22.58
CA THR A 256 -17.42 -6.08 -23.86
C THR A 256 -16.64 -6.80 -24.95
N ASN A 257 -16.97 -6.53 -26.23
CA ASN A 257 -16.20 -7.08 -27.36
C ASN A 257 -14.73 -6.63 -27.36
N LYS A 258 -14.40 -5.51 -26.69
CA LYS A 258 -13.04 -4.98 -26.61
C LYS A 258 -12.28 -5.47 -25.39
N SER A 259 -12.97 -5.92 -24.34
CA SER A 259 -12.35 -6.46 -23.13
C SER A 259 -13.16 -7.66 -22.62
N PRO A 260 -12.62 -8.88 -22.72
CA PRO A 260 -13.30 -10.09 -22.26
C PRO A 260 -13.36 -10.21 -20.75
N HIS A 261 -12.44 -9.56 -20.01
CA HIS A 261 -12.37 -9.57 -18.56
C HIS A 261 -12.01 -8.16 -18.03
N PRO A 262 -12.92 -7.16 -18.21
CA PRO A 262 -12.61 -5.81 -17.76
C PRO A 262 -12.69 -5.74 -16.23
N LEU A 263 -11.60 -5.30 -15.62
CA LEU A 263 -11.51 -5.06 -14.18
C LEU A 263 -11.81 -3.59 -13.85
N CYS A 264 -12.30 -3.36 -12.64
CA CYS A 264 -12.43 -2.03 -12.07
C CYS A 264 -11.75 -2.01 -10.71
N TYR A 265 -10.76 -1.14 -10.56
CA TYR A 265 -10.10 -0.84 -9.30
C TYR A 265 -10.71 0.41 -8.70
N SER A 266 -11.23 0.30 -7.50
CA SER A 266 -11.86 1.39 -6.77
C SER A 266 -11.23 1.51 -5.37
N ALA A 267 -11.36 2.68 -4.75
CA ALA A 267 -10.84 2.91 -3.41
C ALA A 267 -11.95 2.93 -2.36
N GLY A 268 -11.70 2.32 -1.23
CA GLY A 268 -12.51 2.38 -0.02
C GLY A 268 -11.74 2.93 1.17
N VAL A 269 -12.44 3.17 2.24
CA VAL A 269 -11.88 3.66 3.51
C VAL A 269 -12.10 2.62 4.59
N MET A 270 -11.07 2.38 5.38
CA MET A 270 -11.08 1.54 6.57
C MET A 270 -10.56 2.33 7.76
N VAL A 271 -11.20 2.22 8.91
CA VAL A 271 -10.75 2.80 10.18
C VAL A 271 -10.60 1.68 11.19
N LEU A 272 -9.37 1.47 11.66
CA LEU A 272 -9.06 0.47 12.67
C LEU A 272 -9.12 1.08 14.06
N SER A 273 -9.34 0.25 15.07
CA SER A 273 -9.24 0.68 16.47
C SER A 273 -7.84 1.24 16.76
N LYS A 274 -7.80 2.30 17.55
CA LYS A 274 -6.53 2.87 18.01
C LYS A 274 -5.81 1.93 18.97
N GLU A 275 -6.57 1.32 19.86
CA GLU A 275 -6.07 0.45 20.94
C GLU A 275 -5.82 -0.98 20.47
N HIS A 276 -6.64 -1.45 19.52
CA HIS A 276 -6.59 -2.80 18.95
C HIS A 276 -6.62 -2.71 17.42
N PRO A 277 -5.48 -2.40 16.76
CA PRO A 277 -5.45 -2.15 15.31
C PRO A 277 -5.85 -3.35 14.44
N GLN A 278 -6.00 -4.54 15.03
CA GLN A 278 -6.56 -5.73 14.40
C GLN A 278 -8.09 -5.65 14.23
N VAL A 279 -8.75 -4.69 14.91
CA VAL A 279 -10.20 -4.54 14.90
C VAL A 279 -10.60 -3.40 13.97
N ILE A 280 -11.39 -3.73 12.95
CA ILE A 280 -12.00 -2.73 12.05
C ILE A 280 -13.21 -2.13 12.74
N ARG A 281 -13.19 -0.80 12.95
CA ARG A 281 -14.31 -0.04 13.53
C ARG A 281 -15.28 0.49 12.48
N TYR A 282 -14.75 0.73 11.28
CA TYR A 282 -15.52 1.23 10.15
C TYR A 282 -14.87 0.78 8.84
N ARG A 283 -15.68 0.40 7.89
CA ARG A 283 -15.29 0.13 6.51
C ARG A 283 -16.39 0.63 5.58
N SER A 284 -16.02 1.37 4.54
CA SER A 284 -17.00 1.88 3.58
C SER A 284 -17.69 0.74 2.82
N VAL A 285 -19.02 0.74 2.77
CA VAL A 285 -19.81 -0.25 2.02
C VAL A 285 -19.66 -0.02 0.51
N GLU A 286 -19.70 1.26 0.12
CA GLU A 286 -19.48 1.70 -1.25
C GLU A 286 -18.07 2.29 -1.41
N PRO A 287 -17.49 2.28 -2.62
CA PRO A 287 -16.21 2.91 -2.85
C PRO A 287 -16.32 4.43 -2.67
N VAL A 288 -15.30 5.04 -2.07
CA VAL A 288 -15.20 6.50 -1.91
C VAL A 288 -14.59 7.17 -3.14
N LEU A 289 -13.89 6.41 -3.98
CA LEU A 289 -13.34 6.86 -5.26
C LEU A 289 -13.42 5.70 -6.27
N THR A 290 -13.98 6.00 -7.44
CA THR A 290 -14.12 5.04 -8.54
C THR A 290 -13.76 5.72 -9.87
N PRO A 291 -13.26 4.98 -10.88
CA PRO A 291 -12.90 5.55 -12.17
C PRO A 291 -14.05 6.32 -12.82
N SER A 292 -13.95 7.64 -12.83
CA SER A 292 -14.96 8.56 -13.36
C SER A 292 -14.42 9.45 -14.48
N LEU A 293 -13.13 9.83 -14.38
CA LEU A 293 -12.47 10.69 -15.35
C LEU A 293 -11.97 9.86 -16.57
N PRO A 294 -11.86 10.48 -17.75
CA PRO A 294 -11.25 9.80 -18.90
C PRO A 294 -9.87 9.22 -18.62
N GLN A 295 -9.05 9.96 -17.86
CA GLN A 295 -7.68 9.57 -17.48
C GLN A 295 -7.63 8.37 -16.53
N GLU A 296 -8.72 8.05 -15.83
CA GLU A 296 -8.84 6.89 -14.94
C GLU A 296 -9.40 5.67 -15.68
N ARG A 297 -10.06 5.91 -16.83
CA ARG A 297 -10.70 4.89 -17.65
C ARG A 297 -9.86 4.42 -18.81
N ASP A 298 -8.89 5.24 -19.23
CA ASP A 298 -8.07 4.98 -20.40
C ASP A 298 -6.57 5.19 -20.08
N GLY A 299 -5.80 4.11 -20.27
CA GLY A 299 -4.36 4.06 -20.00
C GLY A 299 -3.81 2.66 -20.25
N THR A 300 -2.70 2.31 -19.60
CA THR A 300 -2.06 0.99 -19.70
C THR A 300 -2.99 -0.10 -19.18
N VAL A 301 -3.66 0.15 -18.05
CA VAL A 301 -4.74 -0.69 -17.52
C VAL A 301 -5.97 0.19 -17.32
N ALA A 302 -7.04 -0.12 -18.04
CA ALA A 302 -8.26 0.68 -18.00
C ALA A 302 -9.02 0.53 -16.67
N ASN A 303 -9.75 1.59 -16.27
CA ASN A 303 -10.63 1.63 -15.10
C ASN A 303 -9.88 1.39 -13.77
N VAL A 304 -8.84 2.16 -13.53
CA VAL A 304 -8.04 2.07 -12.31
C VAL A 304 -7.96 3.40 -11.57
N VAL A 305 -8.34 3.38 -10.29
CA VAL A 305 -7.91 4.32 -9.26
C VAL A 305 -7.20 3.50 -8.17
N PHE A 306 -5.89 3.77 -7.96
CA PHE A 306 -5.04 2.97 -7.09
C PHE A 306 -4.37 3.86 -6.04
N PRO A 307 -5.00 4.04 -4.85
CA PRO A 307 -4.48 4.94 -3.81
C PRO A 307 -3.20 4.38 -3.19
N THR A 308 -2.16 5.20 -3.08
CA THR A 308 -0.87 4.80 -2.50
C THR A 308 -0.24 5.86 -1.62
N GLY A 309 -0.59 7.13 -1.83
CA GLY A 309 -0.10 8.26 -1.06
C GLY A 309 -1.21 9.00 -0.32
N ILE A 310 -0.90 9.50 0.86
CA ILE A 310 -1.83 10.30 1.68
C ILE A 310 -1.06 11.40 2.41
N ASP A 311 -1.61 12.61 2.40
CA ASP A 311 -1.10 13.75 3.15
C ASP A 311 -2.19 14.37 3.99
N ARG A 312 -2.01 14.41 5.32
CA ARG A 312 -2.92 15.13 6.21
C ARG A 312 -2.57 16.61 6.22
N ARG A 313 -3.56 17.46 5.97
CA ARG A 313 -3.34 18.87 5.72
C ARG A 313 -3.27 19.71 6.99
N ASP A 314 -2.44 19.24 7.94
CA ASP A 314 -2.12 19.99 9.17
C ASP A 314 -1.37 21.30 8.85
N ASP A 315 -0.62 21.33 7.77
CA ASP A 315 0.15 22.49 7.28
C ASP A 315 -0.71 23.73 7.02
N ILE A 316 -1.99 23.54 6.71
CA ILE A 316 -2.97 24.63 6.52
C ILE A 316 -4.06 24.65 7.59
N GLY A 317 -3.83 23.98 8.73
CA GLY A 317 -4.77 23.93 9.84
C GLY A 317 -6.05 23.13 9.59
N MET A 318 -6.02 22.16 8.68
CA MET A 318 -7.15 21.29 8.31
C MET A 318 -6.88 19.82 8.64
N PRO A 319 -6.84 19.42 9.93
CA PRO A 319 -6.45 18.06 10.34
C PRO A 319 -7.42 16.95 9.90
N ASP A 320 -8.62 17.31 9.47
CA ASP A 320 -9.62 16.39 8.94
C ASP A 320 -9.64 16.31 7.41
N ARG A 321 -8.82 17.10 6.74
CA ARG A 321 -8.61 17.04 5.30
C ARG A 321 -7.38 16.20 4.98
N PHE A 322 -7.55 15.30 4.02
CA PHE A 322 -6.48 14.48 3.46
C PHE A 322 -6.46 14.66 1.94
N ASP A 323 -5.27 14.84 1.40
CA ASP A 323 -5.05 14.78 -0.04
C ASP A 323 -4.53 13.37 -0.36
N ILE A 324 -5.27 12.61 -1.18
CA ILE A 324 -4.97 11.23 -1.58
C ILE A 324 -4.32 11.27 -2.95
N TYR A 325 -3.12 10.71 -3.05
CA TYR A 325 -2.39 10.55 -4.31
C TYR A 325 -2.54 9.11 -4.80
N TYR A 326 -2.92 8.95 -6.07
CA TYR A 326 -3.30 7.66 -6.62
C TYR A 326 -2.88 7.48 -8.08
N GLY A 327 -2.66 6.23 -8.47
CA GLY A 327 -2.46 5.86 -9.87
C GLY A 327 -3.77 5.89 -10.63
N MET A 328 -3.73 6.44 -11.85
CA MET A 328 -4.84 6.54 -12.79
C MET A 328 -4.55 5.67 -14.00
N ALA A 329 -5.35 4.64 -14.24
CA ALA A 329 -5.25 3.73 -15.40
C ALA A 329 -3.82 3.20 -15.67
N ASP A 330 -3.02 2.98 -14.60
CA ASP A 330 -1.62 2.55 -14.63
C ASP A 330 -0.74 3.38 -15.57
N ASN A 331 -0.98 4.69 -15.63
CA ASN A 331 -0.25 5.57 -16.55
C ASN A 331 0.10 6.94 -15.92
N ARG A 332 -0.73 7.45 -15.01
CA ARG A 332 -0.63 8.82 -14.46
C ARG A 332 -0.88 8.83 -12.96
N ILE A 333 -0.63 9.98 -12.34
CA ILE A 333 -0.94 10.25 -10.94
C ILE A 333 -1.99 11.34 -10.85
N GLY A 334 -3.06 11.05 -10.11
CA GLY A 334 -4.09 11.98 -9.69
C GLY A 334 -3.97 12.37 -8.22
N ALA A 335 -4.73 13.41 -7.85
CA ALA A 335 -4.94 13.79 -6.45
C ALA A 335 -6.43 13.99 -6.20
N ALA A 336 -6.93 13.46 -5.10
CA ALA A 336 -8.30 13.62 -4.65
C ALA A 336 -8.33 14.09 -3.20
N ARG A 337 -9.38 14.83 -2.83
CA ARG A 337 -9.58 15.27 -1.44
C ARG A 337 -10.50 14.31 -0.72
N LEU A 338 -10.08 13.86 0.46
CA LEU A 338 -10.90 13.15 1.43
C LEU A 338 -11.08 14.02 2.66
N ASN A 339 -12.33 14.25 3.07
CA ASN A 339 -12.64 14.94 4.32
C ASN A 339 -13.20 13.93 5.33
N LEU A 340 -12.55 13.85 6.48
CA LEU A 340 -12.99 12.97 7.55
C LEU A 340 -14.21 13.59 8.25
N PRO A 341 -15.35 12.89 8.33
CA PRO A 341 -16.54 13.43 8.98
C PRO A 341 -16.35 13.51 10.50
N LYS A 342 -17.11 14.40 11.18
CA LYS A 342 -17.09 14.50 12.66
C LYS A 342 -17.51 13.19 13.33
N LEU A 343 -18.46 12.48 12.74
CA LEU A 343 -18.93 11.16 13.18
C LEU A 343 -18.84 10.23 11.95
N LEU A 344 -18.35 9.02 12.17
CA LEU A 344 -18.37 8.02 11.12
C LEU A 344 -19.82 7.68 10.74
N PRO A 345 -20.12 7.49 9.45
CA PRO A 345 -21.47 7.13 9.03
C PRO A 345 -21.93 5.83 9.71
N PRO A 346 -23.22 5.69 10.06
CA PRO A 346 -23.74 4.43 10.55
C PRO A 346 -23.74 3.38 9.45
N GLY A 347 -23.54 2.10 9.81
CA GLY A 347 -23.70 0.98 8.90
C GLY A 347 -22.52 0.69 7.97
N GLY A 348 -21.33 1.15 8.33
CA GLY A 348 -20.11 0.63 7.69
C GLY A 348 -20.08 -0.88 7.82
N ALA A 349 -19.65 -1.60 6.76
CA ALA A 349 -19.41 -3.03 6.85
C ALA A 349 -18.34 -3.27 7.93
N ALA A 350 -18.76 -3.69 9.12
CA ALA A 350 -17.85 -4.36 10.02
C ALA A 350 -17.60 -5.74 9.38
N ASP A 351 -16.34 -6.11 9.17
CA ASP A 351 -16.04 -7.53 9.05
C ASP A 351 -16.61 -8.14 10.33
N SER A 352 -17.56 -9.06 10.18
CA SER A 352 -18.05 -9.85 11.29
C SER A 352 -16.89 -10.77 11.72
N GLN A 353 -15.95 -10.20 12.48
CA GLN A 353 -14.88 -10.95 13.09
C GLN A 353 -15.44 -11.68 14.33
N GLU A 354 -16.29 -12.63 14.13
CA GLU A 354 -16.44 -13.78 15.00
C GLU A 354 -16.09 -15.09 14.30
N GLU A 355 -15.31 -15.08 13.25
CA GLU A 355 -14.53 -16.25 12.89
C GLU A 355 -13.23 -16.20 13.70
N ARG A 356 -13.33 -16.61 14.96
CA ARG A 356 -12.20 -17.04 15.77
C ARG A 356 -11.48 -18.13 14.98
N ILE A 357 -10.26 -17.81 14.54
CA ILE A 357 -9.29 -18.84 14.18
C ILE A 357 -8.97 -19.62 15.45
#